data_3d28600ae22973aaaff6b8a5ff74868d
#
_entry.id   3d28600ae22973aaaff6b8a5ff74868d
#
_cell.length_a   1.000
_cell.length_b   1.000
_cell.length_c   1.000
_cell.angle_alpha   90.00
_cell.angle_beta   90.00
_cell.angle_gamma   90.00
#
_symmetry.space_group_name_H-M   'P 1'
#
loop_
_entity.id
_entity.type
_entity.pdbx_description
1 polymer ?
#
loop_
_entity_poly.entity_id
_entity_poly.type
_entity_poly.pdbx_seq_one_letter_code
_entity_poly.pdbx_strand_id
1 'polypeptide(L)'
;NIYVPEEYYNGKTINGYSLNTAPIFAPNTVGGYMEGPAMEVGIDRFNHKPNSAFEALLHGYVVMCAGIRGRNTGMHSKEFFVGGTGKENTENQEKRSGRAPALIVDMKAAIRYMRHNAKTVPGDVEKIITNGTSAGGALSALAGATGNAKQYESYLKAIGAAEERDDIFAASCYCPIHNLEH
;
A
#
# COMPACT_ATOMS: atom_id res chain seq x y z
N ASN A 1 -6.80 0.68 -7.16
CA ASN A 1 -7.91 1.64 -7.18
C ASN A 1 -7.37 3.04 -6.84
N ILE A 2 -7.85 4.04 -7.59
CA ILE A 2 -7.58 5.44 -7.30
C ILE A 2 -8.93 6.13 -7.15
N TYR A 3 -9.14 6.79 -6.03
CA TYR A 3 -10.36 7.51 -5.72
C TYR A 3 -10.05 9.01 -5.64
N VAL A 4 -10.93 9.82 -6.23
CA VAL A 4 -10.77 11.27 -6.34
C VAL A 4 -12.08 11.93 -5.92
N PRO A 5 -12.06 12.96 -5.07
CA PRO A 5 -13.27 13.72 -4.77
C PRO A 5 -13.89 14.29 -6.05
N GLU A 6 -15.21 14.07 -6.23
CA GLU A 6 -15.94 14.52 -7.43
C GLU A 6 -15.90 16.03 -7.62
N GLU A 7 -15.86 16.77 -6.52
CA GLU A 7 -15.79 18.23 -6.49
C GLU A 7 -14.63 18.79 -7.31
N TYR A 8 -13.51 18.07 -7.37
CA TYR A 8 -12.33 18.53 -8.11
C TYR A 8 -12.55 18.60 -9.62
N TYR A 9 -13.36 17.68 -10.17
CA TYR A 9 -13.72 17.70 -11.60
C TYR A 9 -14.66 18.87 -11.95
N ASN A 10 -15.31 19.45 -10.94
CA ASN A 10 -16.16 20.63 -11.08
C ASN A 10 -15.42 21.94 -10.73
N GLY A 11 -14.07 21.90 -10.63
CA GLY A 11 -13.23 23.05 -10.33
C GLY A 11 -13.34 23.57 -8.88
N LYS A 12 -13.98 22.81 -7.98
CA LYS A 12 -14.07 23.15 -6.55
C LYS A 12 -12.84 22.73 -5.78
N THR A 13 -12.69 23.25 -4.57
CA THR A 13 -11.64 22.88 -3.63
C THR A 13 -12.25 22.29 -2.35
N ILE A 14 -11.50 21.39 -1.70
CA ILE A 14 -11.84 20.84 -0.38
C ILE A 14 -10.66 21.13 0.53
N ASN A 15 -10.87 21.80 1.66
CA ASN A 15 -9.83 22.18 2.61
C ASN A 15 -8.63 22.90 1.96
N GLY A 16 -8.86 23.69 0.90
CA GLY A 16 -7.82 24.39 0.16
C GLY A 16 -7.09 23.54 -0.87
N TYR A 17 -7.37 22.26 -0.98
CA TYR A 17 -6.82 21.36 -2.01
C TYR A 17 -7.66 21.40 -3.29
N SER A 18 -6.99 21.14 -4.40
CA SER A 18 -7.58 21.00 -5.74
C SER A 18 -7.14 19.69 -6.38
N LEU A 19 -7.63 19.41 -7.59
CA LEU A 19 -7.29 18.24 -8.37
C LEU A 19 -5.77 17.95 -8.43
N ASN A 20 -4.94 19.00 -8.54
CA ASN A 20 -3.50 18.90 -8.74
C ASN A 20 -2.67 19.15 -7.47
N THR A 21 -3.30 19.61 -6.38
CA THR A 21 -2.58 19.97 -5.14
C THR A 21 -2.93 19.08 -3.96
N ALA A 22 -3.93 18.22 -4.13
CA ALA A 22 -4.37 17.28 -3.11
C ALA A 22 -3.25 16.28 -2.78
N PRO A 23 -2.90 16.09 -1.49
CA PRO A 23 -2.01 15.00 -1.11
C PRO A 23 -2.61 13.65 -1.50
N ILE A 24 -1.75 12.66 -1.74
CA ILE A 24 -2.15 11.31 -2.07
C ILE A 24 -2.05 10.44 -0.82
N PHE A 25 -3.16 9.95 -0.32
CA PHE A 25 -3.24 9.03 0.80
C PHE A 25 -3.20 7.59 0.28
N ALA A 26 -2.24 6.80 0.75
CA ALA A 26 -2.00 5.43 0.32
C ALA A 26 -2.16 4.43 1.48
N PRO A 27 -3.41 4.12 1.88
CA PRO A 27 -3.67 3.14 2.91
C PRO A 27 -3.41 1.73 2.40
N ASN A 28 -2.97 0.83 3.29
CA ASN A 28 -2.87 -0.59 3.00
C ASN A 28 -3.65 -1.44 4.01
N THR A 29 -4.12 -2.61 3.57
CA THR A 29 -4.92 -3.56 4.34
C THR A 29 -4.12 -4.74 4.85
N VAL A 30 -2.78 -4.67 4.77
CA VAL A 30 -1.90 -5.76 5.20
C VAL A 30 -2.04 -6.01 6.71
N GLY A 31 -2.41 -7.22 7.07
CA GLY A 31 -2.50 -7.69 8.45
C GLY A 31 -1.73 -9.00 8.62
N GLY A 32 -0.92 -9.14 9.69
CA GLY A 32 -0.12 -10.34 9.94
C GLY A 32 0.84 -10.72 8.80
N TYR A 33 1.27 -9.76 7.99
CA TYR A 33 2.07 -9.96 6.76
C TYR A 33 1.40 -10.86 5.71
N MET A 34 0.10 -11.04 5.78
CA MET A 34 -0.70 -11.69 4.74
C MET A 34 -0.98 -10.72 3.59
N GLU A 35 -1.52 -11.23 2.49
CA GLU A 35 -1.93 -10.38 1.37
C GLU A 35 -2.97 -9.34 1.82
N GLY A 36 -2.81 -8.14 1.31
CA GLY A 36 -3.74 -7.04 1.51
C GLY A 36 -4.45 -6.70 0.21
N PRO A 37 -5.76 -6.94 0.07
CA PRO A 37 -6.50 -6.47 -1.10
C PRO A 37 -6.50 -4.95 -1.15
N ALA A 38 -6.69 -4.39 -2.35
CA ALA A 38 -6.88 -2.96 -2.49
C ALA A 38 -8.10 -2.51 -1.68
N MET A 39 -7.90 -1.56 -0.76
CA MET A 39 -8.99 -1.04 0.07
C MET A 39 -10.08 -0.43 -0.80
N GLU A 40 -11.33 -0.69 -0.45
CA GLU A 40 -12.49 -0.01 -1.02
C GLU A 40 -12.96 1.10 -0.08
N VAL A 41 -13.46 2.18 -0.66
CA VAL A 41 -14.10 3.26 0.10
C VAL A 41 -15.42 2.75 0.68
N GLY A 42 -15.63 2.92 1.97
CA GLY A 42 -16.84 2.41 2.61
C GLY A 42 -16.87 2.61 4.11
N ILE A 43 -17.86 1.94 4.71
CA ILE A 43 -18.07 1.92 6.16
C ILE A 43 -17.35 0.71 6.75
N ASP A 44 -16.53 0.94 7.77
CA ASP A 44 -15.87 -0.11 8.52
C ASP A 44 -16.88 -1.00 9.25
N ARG A 45 -16.71 -2.33 9.14
CA ARG A 45 -17.67 -3.30 9.64
C ARG A 45 -17.69 -3.41 11.17
N PHE A 46 -16.61 -3.01 11.84
CA PHE A 46 -16.47 -3.17 13.29
C PHE A 46 -16.98 -1.93 14.04
N ASN A 47 -16.67 -0.75 13.55
CA ASN A 47 -17.01 0.50 14.25
C ASN A 47 -18.15 1.28 13.59
N HIS A 48 -18.65 0.84 12.42
CA HIS A 48 -19.71 1.46 11.64
C HIS A 48 -19.44 2.93 11.26
N LYS A 49 -18.16 3.29 11.12
CA LYS A 49 -17.72 4.63 10.69
C LYS A 49 -17.07 4.55 9.30
N PRO A 50 -16.90 5.68 8.61
CA PRO A 50 -16.08 5.71 7.41
C PRO A 50 -14.71 5.09 7.65
N ASN A 51 -14.24 4.25 6.72
CA ASN A 51 -12.89 3.72 6.79
C ASN A 51 -11.87 4.82 6.43
N SER A 52 -10.57 4.54 6.59
CA SER A 52 -9.52 5.54 6.36
C SER A 52 -9.49 6.10 4.94
N ALA A 53 -9.85 5.29 3.93
CA ALA A 53 -9.95 5.75 2.55
C ALA A 53 -11.10 6.73 2.36
N PHE A 54 -12.27 6.43 2.93
CA PHE A 54 -13.43 7.32 2.86
C PHE A 54 -13.15 8.62 3.62
N GLU A 55 -12.61 8.54 4.83
CA GLU A 55 -12.28 9.72 5.64
C GLU A 55 -11.28 10.63 4.94
N ALA A 56 -10.26 10.06 4.28
CA ALA A 56 -9.30 10.83 3.51
C ALA A 56 -9.96 11.59 2.34
N LEU A 57 -10.89 10.96 1.62
CA LEU A 57 -11.66 11.62 0.56
C LEU A 57 -12.49 12.81 1.08
N LEU A 58 -13.18 12.63 2.23
CA LEU A 58 -13.95 13.69 2.86
C LEU A 58 -13.07 14.91 3.24
N HIS A 59 -11.79 14.67 3.51
CA HIS A 59 -10.82 15.72 3.80
C HIS A 59 -10.08 16.26 2.57
N GLY A 60 -10.43 15.79 1.37
CA GLY A 60 -9.90 16.32 0.11
C GLY A 60 -8.63 15.64 -0.37
N TYR A 61 -8.25 14.49 0.19
CA TYR A 61 -7.13 13.70 -0.34
C TYR A 61 -7.55 12.92 -1.59
N VAL A 62 -6.64 12.75 -2.51
CA VAL A 62 -6.72 11.66 -3.50
C VAL A 62 -6.29 10.37 -2.79
N VAL A 63 -6.98 9.26 -3.03
CA VAL A 63 -6.68 8.00 -2.34
C VAL A 63 -6.21 6.95 -3.34
N MET A 64 -5.02 6.39 -3.10
CA MET A 64 -4.43 5.31 -3.89
C MET A 64 -4.40 4.02 -3.06
N CYS A 65 -5.23 3.03 -3.43
CA CYS A 65 -5.31 1.74 -2.78
C CYS A 65 -4.70 0.66 -3.67
N ALA A 66 -3.53 0.17 -3.30
CA ALA A 66 -2.86 -0.93 -3.98
C ALA A 66 -3.22 -2.28 -3.35
N GLY A 67 -3.34 -3.33 -4.17
CA GLY A 67 -3.28 -4.70 -3.69
C GLY A 67 -1.83 -5.08 -3.42
N ILE A 68 -1.57 -5.70 -2.29
CA ILE A 68 -0.22 -6.05 -1.81
C ILE A 68 -0.14 -7.56 -1.63
N ARG A 69 0.85 -8.20 -2.24
CA ARG A 69 1.15 -9.62 -1.99
C ARG A 69 1.66 -9.81 -0.56
N GLY A 70 1.35 -10.94 0.04
CA GLY A 70 1.77 -11.27 1.39
C GLY A 70 2.20 -12.73 1.52
N ARG A 71 2.61 -13.13 2.71
CA ARG A 71 3.17 -14.47 2.99
C ARG A 71 2.28 -15.65 2.55
N ASN A 72 0.97 -15.41 2.37
CA ASN A 72 -0.01 -16.40 1.93
C ASN A 72 -0.28 -16.37 0.41
N THR A 73 0.26 -15.40 -0.33
CA THR A 73 0.02 -15.28 -1.77
C THR A 73 0.64 -16.46 -2.52
N GLY A 74 -0.18 -17.17 -3.28
CA GLY A 74 0.20 -18.40 -3.99
C GLY A 74 0.07 -19.68 -3.15
N MET A 75 -0.44 -19.60 -1.92
CA MET A 75 -0.79 -20.77 -1.11
C MET A 75 -2.18 -21.30 -1.47
N HIS A 76 -2.34 -22.62 -1.50
CA HIS A 76 -3.67 -23.22 -1.61
C HIS A 76 -4.41 -23.12 -0.27
N SER A 77 -5.75 -22.95 -0.30
CA SER A 77 -6.59 -22.75 0.89
C SER A 77 -6.45 -23.82 1.99
N LYS A 78 -6.07 -25.04 1.63
CA LYS A 78 -5.82 -26.12 2.61
C LYS A 78 -4.53 -25.93 3.42
N GLU A 79 -3.55 -25.20 2.91
CA GLU A 79 -2.28 -24.95 3.58
C GLU A 79 -2.37 -23.77 4.57
N PHE A 80 -3.37 -22.91 4.40
CA PHE A 80 -3.59 -21.75 5.22
C PHE A 80 -3.99 -22.08 6.67
N PHE A 81 -4.70 -23.20 6.90
CA PHE A 81 -5.20 -23.60 8.22
C PHE A 81 -4.23 -24.44 9.04
N VAL A 82 -3.14 -24.91 8.48
CA VAL A 82 -2.12 -25.64 9.23
C VAL A 82 -1.21 -24.61 9.90
N GLY A 83 -1.59 -24.24 11.12
CA GLY A 83 -0.88 -23.23 11.91
C GLY A 83 0.62 -23.53 12.01
N GLY A 84 1.38 -22.54 11.77
CA GLY A 84 2.79 -22.15 11.88
C GLY A 84 3.89 -23.11 12.39
N THR A 85 3.68 -24.39 12.53
CA THR A 85 4.71 -25.37 12.97
C THR A 85 4.85 -26.57 12.04
N GLY A 86 4.16 -26.57 10.89
CA GLY A 86 4.30 -27.62 9.88
C GLY A 86 5.62 -27.48 9.13
N LYS A 87 6.35 -28.58 8.97
CA LYS A 87 7.51 -28.66 8.06
C LYS A 87 7.07 -28.14 6.70
N GLU A 88 7.67 -27.05 6.26
CA GLU A 88 7.39 -26.46 4.95
C GLU A 88 7.65 -27.49 3.86
N ASN A 89 6.62 -27.85 3.10
CA ASN A 89 6.77 -28.73 1.95
C ASN A 89 7.54 -27.96 0.86
N THR A 90 8.77 -28.35 0.60
CA THR A 90 9.70 -27.64 -0.31
C THR A 90 9.17 -27.51 -1.74
N GLU A 91 8.31 -28.42 -2.20
CA GLU A 91 7.69 -28.37 -3.53
C GLU A 91 6.69 -27.23 -3.73
N ASN A 92 6.09 -26.72 -2.66
CA ASN A 92 5.16 -25.59 -2.72
C ASN A 92 5.83 -24.24 -2.50
N GLN A 93 7.11 -24.23 -2.16
CA GLN A 93 7.84 -22.97 -1.92
C GLN A 93 8.02 -22.15 -3.19
N GLU A 94 8.22 -22.77 -4.34
CA GLU A 94 8.43 -22.07 -5.63
C GLU A 94 7.20 -21.30 -6.11
N LYS A 95 5.99 -21.70 -5.68
CA LYS A 95 4.73 -21.06 -6.07
C LYS A 95 4.35 -19.84 -5.23
N ARG A 96 5.03 -19.61 -4.11
CA ARG A 96 4.73 -18.50 -3.20
C ARG A 96 5.35 -17.19 -3.71
N SER A 97 4.55 -16.38 -4.38
CA SER A 97 5.00 -15.11 -4.94
C SER A 97 5.04 -13.95 -3.92
N GLY A 98 4.48 -14.16 -2.72
CA GLY A 98 4.38 -13.15 -1.66
C GLY A 98 5.47 -13.22 -0.57
N ARG A 99 6.58 -13.92 -0.80
CA ARG A 99 7.73 -13.94 0.10
C ARG A 99 8.36 -12.55 0.23
N ALA A 100 9.01 -12.30 1.35
CA ALA A 100 9.83 -11.11 1.50
C ALA A 100 10.86 -11.04 0.35
N PRO A 101 11.02 -9.88 -0.31
CA PRO A 101 10.50 -8.56 0.04
C PRO A 101 9.21 -8.15 -0.72
N ALA A 102 8.37 -9.07 -1.17
CA ALA A 102 7.23 -8.78 -2.06
C ALA A 102 6.32 -7.65 -1.56
N LEU A 103 6.00 -7.60 -0.24
CA LEU A 103 5.14 -6.57 0.30
C LEU A 103 5.65 -5.15 -0.01
N ILE A 104 6.91 -4.89 0.34
CA ILE A 104 7.50 -3.55 0.13
C ILE A 104 7.72 -3.26 -1.36
N VAL A 105 8.04 -4.26 -2.16
CA VAL A 105 8.20 -4.13 -3.62
C VAL A 105 6.88 -3.72 -4.26
N ASP A 106 5.76 -4.31 -3.87
CA ASP A 106 4.43 -3.94 -4.40
C ASP A 106 4.04 -2.51 -4.00
N MET A 107 4.28 -2.10 -2.76
CA MET A 107 4.03 -0.73 -2.32
C MET A 107 4.88 0.27 -3.11
N LYS A 108 6.17 -0.01 -3.27
CA LYS A 108 7.08 0.83 -4.08
C LYS A 108 6.64 0.92 -5.54
N ALA A 109 6.23 -0.20 -6.13
CA ALA A 109 5.71 -0.22 -7.50
C ALA A 109 4.47 0.66 -7.66
N ALA A 110 3.55 0.64 -6.68
CA ALA A 110 2.37 1.50 -6.68
C ALA A 110 2.74 2.99 -6.57
N ILE A 111 3.71 3.35 -5.74
CA ILE A 111 4.23 4.71 -5.62
C ILE A 111 4.86 5.16 -6.95
N ARG A 112 5.70 4.33 -7.56
CA ARG A 112 6.30 4.58 -8.88
C ARG A 112 5.25 4.75 -9.97
N TYR A 113 4.18 3.95 -9.93
CA TYR A 113 3.05 4.09 -10.86
C TYR A 113 2.40 5.47 -10.78
N MET A 114 2.16 5.99 -9.58
CA MET A 114 1.58 7.32 -9.39
C MET A 114 2.48 8.41 -9.99
N ARG A 115 3.79 8.35 -9.74
CA ARG A 115 4.76 9.32 -10.27
C ARG A 115 4.89 9.24 -11.78
N HIS A 116 4.98 8.03 -12.34
CA HIS A 116 5.07 7.83 -13.78
C HIS A 116 3.86 8.41 -14.51
N ASN A 117 2.68 8.33 -13.90
CA ASN A 117 1.43 8.82 -14.46
C ASN A 117 1.00 10.19 -13.92
N ALA A 118 1.91 10.98 -13.34
CA ALA A 118 1.61 12.25 -12.68
C ALA A 118 0.88 13.27 -13.57
N LYS A 119 1.01 13.16 -14.89
CA LYS A 119 0.31 14.04 -15.85
C LYS A 119 -1.16 13.69 -16.06
N THR A 120 -1.57 12.48 -15.70
CA THR A 120 -2.91 11.94 -15.97
C THR A 120 -3.65 11.54 -14.70
N VAL A 121 -2.92 11.21 -13.65
CA VAL A 121 -3.48 10.85 -12.35
C VAL A 121 -3.59 12.09 -11.47
N PRO A 122 -4.76 12.37 -10.89
CA PRO A 122 -4.94 13.48 -9.95
C PRO A 122 -4.11 13.35 -8.67
N GLY A 123 -3.84 14.48 -8.05
CA GLY A 123 -3.11 14.58 -6.79
C GLY A 123 -1.66 15.05 -6.96
N ASP A 124 -1.07 15.46 -5.85
CA ASP A 124 0.33 15.88 -5.78
C ASP A 124 1.22 14.67 -5.47
N VAL A 125 1.88 14.12 -6.47
CA VAL A 125 2.76 12.95 -6.35
C VAL A 125 4.00 13.20 -5.48
N GLU A 126 4.27 14.46 -5.11
CA GLU A 126 5.31 14.80 -4.14
C GLU A 126 4.82 14.63 -2.69
N LYS A 127 3.51 14.51 -2.49
CA LYS A 127 2.86 14.39 -1.17
C LYS A 127 2.16 13.05 -1.00
N ILE A 128 2.86 11.97 -1.25
CA ILE A 128 2.34 10.60 -1.00
C ILE A 128 2.52 10.26 0.48
N ILE A 129 1.43 9.86 1.13
CA ILE A 129 1.37 9.49 2.55
C ILE A 129 0.92 8.03 2.65
N THR A 130 1.79 7.14 3.10
CA THR A 130 1.40 5.75 3.37
C THR A 130 0.73 5.62 4.73
N ASN A 131 -0.20 4.67 4.86
CA ASN A 131 -0.90 4.41 6.11
C ASN A 131 -1.14 2.92 6.31
N GLY A 132 -1.07 2.45 7.55
CA GLY A 132 -1.37 1.07 7.90
C GLY A 132 -1.27 0.80 9.39
N THR A 133 -1.79 -0.36 9.79
CA THR A 133 -1.84 -0.82 11.19
C THR A 133 -1.10 -2.14 11.32
N SER A 134 -0.42 -2.40 12.45
CA SER A 134 0.29 -3.66 12.75
C SER A 134 1.35 -3.97 11.68
N ALA A 135 1.27 -5.08 10.98
CA ALA A 135 2.14 -5.40 9.84
C ALA A 135 2.01 -4.38 8.70
N GLY A 136 0.81 -3.83 8.47
CA GLY A 136 0.60 -2.73 7.53
C GLY A 136 1.23 -1.41 7.99
N GLY A 137 1.28 -1.18 9.30
CA GLY A 137 2.03 -0.08 9.90
C GLY A 137 3.53 -0.23 9.68
N ALA A 138 4.06 -1.46 9.84
CA ALA A 138 5.44 -1.77 9.55
C ALA A 138 5.79 -1.58 8.06
N LEU A 139 4.89 -2.01 7.15
CA LEU A 139 5.05 -1.78 5.71
C LEU A 139 5.11 -0.28 5.38
N SER A 140 4.22 0.52 5.97
CA SER A 140 4.19 1.97 5.79
C SER A 140 5.48 2.65 6.30
N ALA A 141 5.96 2.23 7.47
CA ALA A 141 7.22 2.71 8.05
C ALA A 141 8.42 2.33 7.15
N LEU A 142 8.44 1.09 6.66
CA LEU A 142 9.49 0.60 5.76
C LEU A 142 9.51 1.36 4.44
N ALA A 143 8.34 1.72 3.88
CA ALA A 143 8.26 2.56 2.68
C ALA A 143 8.93 3.92 2.91
N GLY A 144 8.68 4.56 4.08
CA GLY A 144 9.33 5.82 4.44
C GLY A 144 10.84 5.68 4.66
N ALA A 145 11.27 4.63 5.36
CA ALA A 145 12.68 4.42 5.69
C ALA A 145 13.56 3.99 4.51
N THR A 146 12.96 3.44 3.45
CA THR A 146 13.70 2.84 2.33
C THR A 146 13.42 3.48 0.97
N GLY A 147 12.98 4.74 0.96
CA GLY A 147 12.78 5.48 -0.28
C GLY A 147 14.03 5.43 -1.17
N ASN A 148 13.84 5.07 -2.44
CA ASN A 148 14.88 4.95 -3.46
C ASN A 148 16.04 3.98 -3.11
N ALA A 149 15.80 3.02 -2.21
CA ALA A 149 16.85 2.10 -1.79
C ALA A 149 17.18 1.07 -2.88
N LYS A 150 18.45 1.06 -3.32
CA LYS A 150 18.95 0.28 -4.46
C LYS A 150 18.73 -1.24 -4.33
N GLN A 151 18.66 -1.76 -3.10
CA GLN A 151 18.44 -3.18 -2.85
C GLN A 151 17.12 -3.72 -3.41
N TYR A 152 16.14 -2.87 -3.70
CA TYR A 152 14.86 -3.27 -4.26
C TYR A 152 14.79 -3.17 -5.79
N GLU A 153 15.78 -2.55 -6.45
CA GLU A 153 15.72 -2.30 -7.89
C GLU A 153 15.59 -3.57 -8.75
N SER A 154 16.30 -4.63 -8.39
CA SER A 154 16.21 -5.91 -9.12
C SER A 154 14.80 -6.52 -9.04
N TYR A 155 14.16 -6.43 -7.89
CA TYR A 155 12.79 -6.91 -7.68
C TYR A 155 11.75 -6.04 -8.40
N LEU A 156 11.91 -4.73 -8.33
CA LEU A 156 11.04 -3.77 -9.02
C LEU A 156 11.11 -3.95 -10.53
N LYS A 157 12.31 -4.12 -11.08
CA LYS A 157 12.51 -4.42 -12.50
C LYS A 157 11.87 -5.76 -12.89
N ALA A 158 12.02 -6.79 -12.05
CA ALA A 158 11.46 -8.12 -12.32
C ALA A 158 9.93 -8.14 -12.43
N ILE A 159 9.24 -7.24 -11.71
CA ILE A 159 7.77 -7.10 -11.79
C ILE A 159 7.31 -6.02 -12.81
N GLY A 160 8.24 -5.42 -13.55
CA GLY A 160 7.93 -4.37 -14.54
C GLY A 160 7.49 -3.04 -13.93
N ALA A 161 7.93 -2.71 -12.71
CA ALA A 161 7.67 -1.41 -12.10
C ALA A 161 8.31 -0.28 -12.93
N ALA A 162 7.65 0.88 -12.95
CA ALA A 162 8.16 2.05 -13.67
C ALA A 162 9.54 2.50 -13.13
N GLU A 163 10.38 3.01 -14.01
CA GLU A 163 11.69 3.61 -13.66
C GLU A 163 11.46 5.02 -13.10
N GLU A 164 11.04 5.05 -11.84
CA GLU A 164 10.72 6.26 -11.08
C GLU A 164 11.26 6.14 -9.66
N ARG A 165 11.31 7.25 -8.94
CA ARG A 165 11.62 7.24 -7.51
C ARG A 165 10.43 6.77 -6.68
N ASP A 166 10.69 6.19 -5.51
CA ASP A 166 9.68 5.62 -4.61
C ASP A 166 9.76 6.14 -3.16
N ASP A 167 10.44 7.27 -2.94
CA ASP A 167 10.37 8.00 -1.69
C ASP A 167 8.96 8.57 -1.46
N ILE A 168 8.59 8.75 -0.20
CA ILE A 168 7.28 9.27 0.20
C ILE A 168 7.42 10.51 1.09
N PHE A 169 6.36 11.30 1.16
CA PHE A 169 6.32 12.50 1.98
C PHE A 169 6.19 12.18 3.47
N ALA A 170 5.33 11.23 3.83
CA ALA A 170 5.10 10.83 5.21
C ALA A 170 4.59 9.39 5.32
N ALA A 171 4.79 8.78 6.48
CA ALA A 171 4.23 7.48 6.86
C ALA A 171 3.40 7.62 8.13
N SER A 172 2.12 7.24 8.06
CA SER A 172 1.19 7.19 9.19
C SER A 172 1.08 5.75 9.68
N CYS A 173 1.82 5.42 10.74
CA CYS A 173 2.02 4.05 11.20
C CYS A 173 1.32 3.82 12.54
N TYR A 174 0.32 2.95 12.56
CA TYR A 174 -0.37 2.58 13.79
C TYR A 174 0.17 1.25 14.32
N CYS A 175 0.61 1.25 15.60
CA CYS A 175 1.22 0.08 16.28
C CYS A 175 2.08 -0.80 15.34
N PRO A 176 3.09 -0.23 14.66
CA PRO A 176 3.89 -0.96 13.68
C PRO A 176 4.67 -2.09 14.34
N ILE A 177 4.66 -3.28 13.75
CA ILE A 177 5.53 -4.39 14.17
C ILE A 177 6.83 -4.26 13.39
N HIS A 178 7.86 -3.72 14.00
CA HIS A 178 9.15 -3.40 13.37
C HIS A 178 10.32 -4.22 13.89
N ASN A 179 10.15 -4.98 14.96
CA ASN A 179 11.14 -5.91 15.47
C ASN A 179 10.65 -7.35 15.28
N LEU A 180 11.35 -8.13 14.45
CA LEU A 180 11.04 -9.53 14.14
C LEU A 180 12.13 -10.48 14.63
N GLU A 181 13.01 -10.03 15.54
CA GLU A 181 14.14 -10.83 16.05
C GLU A 181 13.77 -11.74 17.25
N HIS A 182 12.49 -11.79 17.66
CA HIS A 182 11.99 -12.59 18.79
C HIS A 182 10.84 -13.50 18.38
#